data_3de95fd3fbeab699db087671fecde846
#
_entry.id   3de95fd3fbeab699db087671fecde846
#
_cell.length_a   1.000
_cell.length_b   1.000
_cell.length_c   1.000
_cell.angle_alpha   90.00
_cell.angle_beta   90.00
_cell.angle_gamma   90.00
#
_symmetry.space_group_name_H-M   'P 1'
#
loop_
_entity.id
_entity.type
_entity.pdbx_description
1 polymer ?
#
loop_
_entity_poly.entity_id
_entity_poly.type
_entity_poly.pdbx_seq_one_letter_code
_entity_poly.pdbx_strand_id
1 'polypeptide(L)'
;MTEKITFKQFPLRQEILCALKKKKFDNPSPVQIQIMNETNIMEEDLIVQAKTGSGKTLAFGIPLLNAIEKIPTQPVVLILSPTRELAIQTAQEIKWLGSEMNIKVATLVGGMDIENQRRELLNGPALVVGTPG
;
A
#
# COMPACT_ATOMS: atom_id res chain seq x y z
N MET A 1 -30.11 -14.19 -3.02
CA MET A 1 -28.76 -14.33 -2.47
C MET A 1 -27.82 -13.33 -3.14
N THR A 2 -27.23 -12.47 -2.35
CA THR A 2 -26.20 -11.56 -2.87
C THR A 2 -24.89 -12.31 -2.91
N GLU A 3 -24.28 -12.42 -4.08
CA GLU A 3 -22.94 -12.96 -4.21
C GLU A 3 -21.96 -12.06 -3.47
N LYS A 4 -21.06 -12.67 -2.71
CA LYS A 4 -20.00 -11.90 -2.04
C LYS A 4 -19.02 -11.38 -3.10
N ILE A 5 -18.72 -10.08 -3.04
CA ILE A 5 -17.73 -9.47 -3.90
C ILE A 5 -16.33 -9.98 -3.46
N THR A 6 -15.52 -10.39 -4.43
CA THR A 6 -14.15 -10.85 -4.18
C THR A 6 -13.15 -9.95 -4.88
N PHE A 7 -11.91 -9.95 -4.41
CA PHE A 7 -10.83 -9.17 -5.06
C PHE A 7 -10.59 -9.59 -6.51
N LYS A 8 -10.90 -10.84 -6.86
CA LYS A 8 -10.72 -11.35 -8.23
C LYS A 8 -11.61 -10.66 -9.26
N GLN A 9 -12.67 -9.99 -8.81
CA GLN A 9 -13.59 -9.27 -9.70
C GLN A 9 -13.04 -7.90 -10.15
N PHE A 10 -11.91 -7.48 -9.59
CA PHE A 10 -11.29 -6.20 -9.92
C PHE A 10 -10.06 -6.42 -10.80
N PRO A 11 -9.69 -5.44 -11.64
CA PRO A 11 -8.54 -5.57 -12.54
C PRO A 11 -7.22 -5.38 -11.79
N LEU A 12 -6.89 -6.30 -10.91
CA LEU A 12 -5.68 -6.28 -10.09
C LEU A 12 -4.61 -7.21 -10.68
N ARG A 13 -3.35 -6.82 -10.46
CA ARG A 13 -2.21 -7.65 -10.86
C ARG A 13 -2.26 -9.00 -10.14
N GLN A 14 -1.76 -10.04 -10.80
CA GLN A 14 -1.72 -11.38 -10.20
C GLN A 14 -0.88 -11.42 -8.93
N GLU A 15 0.18 -10.63 -8.87
CA GLU A 15 1.05 -10.51 -7.70
C GLU A 15 0.28 -9.98 -6.48
N ILE A 16 -0.60 -9.01 -6.68
CA ILE A 16 -1.44 -8.46 -5.60
C ILE A 16 -2.49 -9.49 -5.16
N LEU A 17 -3.17 -10.12 -6.12
CA LEU A 17 -4.15 -11.16 -5.82
C LEU A 17 -3.51 -12.33 -5.06
N CYS A 18 -2.30 -12.72 -5.43
CA CYS A 18 -1.54 -13.76 -4.75
C CYS A 18 -1.23 -13.38 -3.30
N ALA A 19 -0.76 -12.15 -3.08
CA ALA A 19 -0.45 -11.66 -1.73
C ALA A 19 -1.70 -11.62 -0.85
N LEU A 20 -2.82 -11.13 -1.38
CA LEU A 20 -4.09 -11.09 -0.65
C LEU A 20 -4.56 -12.49 -0.27
N LYS A 21 -4.46 -13.44 -1.19
CA LYS A 21 -4.85 -14.84 -0.94
C LYS A 21 -4.01 -15.47 0.16
N LYS A 22 -2.69 -15.24 0.15
CA LYS A 22 -1.78 -15.75 1.18
C LYS A 22 -2.13 -15.23 2.58
N LYS A 23 -2.64 -14.01 2.68
CA LYS A 23 -3.10 -13.40 3.93
C LYS A 23 -4.55 -13.69 4.24
N LYS A 24 -5.22 -14.52 3.43
CA LYS A 24 -6.64 -14.92 3.58
C LYS A 24 -7.60 -13.74 3.50
N PHE A 25 -7.26 -12.73 2.72
CA PHE A 25 -8.16 -11.64 2.36
C PHE A 25 -8.88 -12.00 1.07
N ASP A 26 -10.11 -12.49 1.18
CA ASP A 26 -10.88 -12.92 0.02
C ASP A 26 -11.86 -11.85 -0.46
N ASN A 27 -12.41 -11.10 0.47
CA ASN A 27 -13.46 -10.12 0.19
C ASN A 27 -13.00 -8.72 0.57
N PRO A 28 -13.11 -7.75 -0.35
CA PRO A 28 -12.78 -6.36 -0.02
C PRO A 28 -13.82 -5.73 0.90
N SER A 29 -13.37 -4.80 1.74
CA SER A 29 -14.25 -3.98 2.56
C SER A 29 -14.95 -2.91 1.71
N PRO A 30 -16.03 -2.27 2.23
CA PRO A 30 -16.74 -1.23 1.47
C PRO A 30 -15.85 -0.08 0.99
N VAL A 31 -14.92 0.41 1.83
CA VAL A 31 -14.01 1.49 1.42
C VAL A 31 -13.03 1.02 0.34
N GLN A 32 -12.59 -0.23 0.41
CA GLN A 32 -11.70 -0.81 -0.62
C GLN A 32 -12.43 -0.91 -1.96
N ILE A 33 -13.67 -1.39 -1.95
CA ILE A 33 -14.50 -1.48 -3.16
C ILE A 33 -14.68 -0.09 -3.78
N GLN A 34 -15.02 0.89 -2.97
CA GLN A 34 -15.28 2.24 -3.44
C GLN A 34 -14.05 2.84 -4.14
N ILE A 35 -12.87 2.66 -3.56
CA ILE A 35 -11.64 3.18 -4.15
C ILE A 35 -11.26 2.38 -5.41
N MET A 36 -11.39 1.06 -5.39
CA MET A 36 -11.06 0.25 -6.57
C MET A 36 -11.99 0.51 -7.76
N ASN A 37 -13.19 0.99 -7.52
CA ASN A 37 -14.11 1.41 -8.57
C ASN A 37 -13.81 2.81 -9.12
N GLU A 38 -12.92 3.57 -8.47
CA GLU A 38 -12.54 4.90 -8.94
C GLU A 38 -11.53 4.77 -10.08
N THR A 39 -11.93 5.22 -11.28
CA THR A 39 -11.11 5.05 -12.48
C THR A 39 -10.00 6.08 -12.63
N ASN A 40 -10.13 7.23 -11.98
CA ASN A 40 -9.20 8.37 -12.13
C ASN A 40 -8.29 8.57 -10.93
N ILE A 41 -8.11 7.55 -10.10
CA ILE A 41 -7.35 7.63 -8.86
C ILE A 41 -5.92 8.14 -9.03
N MET A 42 -5.31 7.89 -10.20
CA MET A 42 -3.93 8.33 -10.47
C MET A 42 -3.87 9.72 -11.10
N GLU A 43 -4.99 10.29 -11.48
CA GLU A 43 -5.07 11.61 -12.13
C GLU A 43 -5.70 12.68 -11.24
N GLU A 44 -6.44 12.28 -10.22
CA GLU A 44 -7.17 13.19 -9.34
C GLU A 44 -6.80 12.96 -7.88
N ASP A 45 -6.84 14.02 -7.10
CA ASP A 45 -6.68 13.91 -5.65
C ASP A 45 -7.96 13.33 -5.04
N LEU A 46 -7.79 12.46 -4.05
CA LEU A 46 -8.90 11.83 -3.33
C LEU A 46 -8.82 12.13 -1.85
N ILE A 47 -9.96 12.46 -1.26
CA ILE A 47 -10.11 12.53 0.19
C ILE A 47 -11.02 11.38 0.60
N VAL A 48 -10.50 10.47 1.42
CA VAL A 48 -11.23 9.28 1.84
C VAL A 48 -11.37 9.26 3.35
N GLN A 49 -12.60 9.21 3.83
CA GLN A 49 -12.89 9.10 5.24
C GLN A 49 -13.54 7.75 5.53
N ALA A 50 -12.97 7.01 6.48
CA ALA A 50 -13.48 5.70 6.86
C ALA A 50 -13.12 5.42 8.33
N LYS A 51 -13.91 4.58 8.98
CA LYS A 51 -13.71 4.22 10.38
C LYS A 51 -12.41 3.43 10.58
N THR A 52 -11.82 3.51 11.78
CA THR A 52 -10.72 2.65 12.20
C THR A 52 -11.10 1.18 12.03
N GLY A 53 -10.19 0.37 11.49
CA GLY A 53 -10.47 -1.05 11.24
C GLY A 53 -11.24 -1.34 9.96
N SER A 54 -11.50 -0.33 9.11
CA SER A 54 -12.21 -0.51 7.84
C SER A 54 -11.33 -0.98 6.68
N GLY A 55 -10.01 -1.16 6.92
CA GLY A 55 -9.08 -1.58 5.88
C GLY A 55 -8.56 -0.44 5.01
N LYS A 56 -8.38 0.75 5.57
CA LYS A 56 -7.90 1.92 4.82
C LYS A 56 -6.53 1.70 4.18
N THR A 57 -5.61 1.03 4.85
CA THR A 57 -4.26 0.81 4.31
C THR A 57 -4.30 0.02 3.01
N LEU A 58 -5.08 -1.05 2.95
CA LEU A 58 -5.29 -1.80 1.70
C LEU A 58 -6.06 -0.96 0.68
N ALA A 59 -6.98 -0.12 1.15
CA ALA A 59 -7.81 0.70 0.26
C ALA A 59 -6.95 1.64 -0.60
N PHE A 60 -5.91 2.26 -0.04
CA PHE A 60 -4.98 3.06 -0.84
C PHE A 60 -3.78 2.26 -1.35
N GLY A 61 -3.33 1.26 -0.60
CA GLY A 61 -2.16 0.45 -0.97
C GLY A 61 -2.37 -0.36 -2.24
N ILE A 62 -3.53 -0.98 -2.39
CA ILE A 62 -3.83 -1.79 -3.57
C ILE A 62 -3.74 -0.99 -4.88
N PRO A 63 -4.45 0.16 -5.03
CA PRO A 63 -4.36 0.90 -6.29
C PRO A 63 -2.98 1.51 -6.52
N LEU A 64 -2.28 1.94 -5.48
CA LEU A 64 -0.93 2.48 -5.62
C LEU A 64 0.03 1.43 -6.16
N LEU A 65 0.03 0.22 -5.59
CA LEU A 65 0.88 -0.88 -6.06
C LEU A 65 0.44 -1.38 -7.43
N ASN A 66 -0.86 -1.42 -7.68
CA ASN A 66 -1.40 -1.89 -8.97
C ASN A 66 -0.98 -0.98 -10.13
N ALA A 67 -0.70 0.30 -9.86
CA ALA A 67 -0.28 1.26 -10.86
C ALA A 67 1.20 1.17 -11.23
N ILE A 68 2.01 0.44 -10.48
CA ILE A 68 3.44 0.28 -10.74
C ILE A 68 3.63 -0.75 -11.84
N GLU A 69 3.98 -0.29 -13.04
CA GLU A 69 4.15 -1.17 -14.22
C GLU A 69 5.52 -1.83 -14.27
N LYS A 70 6.57 -1.08 -13.92
CA LYS A 70 7.95 -1.57 -13.91
C LYS A 70 8.53 -1.40 -12.52
N ILE A 71 9.43 -2.27 -12.11
CA ILE A 71 10.11 -2.16 -10.81
C ILE A 71 10.93 -0.87 -10.82
N PRO A 72 10.54 0.16 -10.05
CA PRO A 72 11.28 1.42 -10.01
C PRO A 72 12.56 1.29 -9.19
N THR A 73 13.57 2.05 -9.57
CA THR A 73 14.83 2.15 -8.83
C THR A 73 14.87 3.39 -7.94
N GLN A 74 13.84 4.21 -7.99
CA GLN A 74 13.66 5.42 -7.18
C GLN A 74 12.26 5.43 -6.60
N PRO A 75 12.05 6.11 -5.46
CA PRO A 75 10.71 6.19 -4.88
C PRO A 75 9.73 6.88 -5.83
N VAL A 76 8.60 6.23 -6.05
CA VAL A 76 7.48 6.76 -6.84
C VAL A 76 6.25 7.00 -5.99
N VAL A 77 6.24 6.50 -4.75
CA VAL A 77 5.14 6.69 -3.79
C VAL A 77 5.70 7.13 -2.45
N LEU A 78 5.10 8.16 -1.88
CA LEU A 78 5.39 8.60 -0.51
C LEU A 78 4.11 8.50 0.31
N ILE A 79 4.18 7.80 1.44
CA ILE A 79 3.09 7.68 2.40
C ILE A 79 3.51 8.35 3.70
N LEU A 80 2.74 9.32 4.15
CA LEU A 80 3.00 10.01 5.42
C LEU A 80 2.00 9.57 6.47
N SER A 81 2.49 9.24 7.64
CA SER A 81 1.70 8.83 8.80
C SER A 81 1.99 9.76 9.98
N PRO A 82 1.01 10.02 10.85
CA PRO A 82 1.20 10.98 11.95
C PRO A 82 2.09 10.45 13.07
N THR A 83 2.21 9.14 13.25
CA THR A 83 3.01 8.54 14.33
C THR A 83 3.97 7.48 13.77
N ARG A 84 5.06 7.21 14.53
CA ARG A 84 6.02 6.15 14.17
C ARG A 84 5.35 4.78 14.09
N GLU A 85 4.53 4.47 15.08
CA GLU A 85 3.85 3.17 15.17
C GLU A 85 2.98 2.93 13.96
N LEU A 86 2.21 3.94 13.54
CA LEU A 86 1.35 3.84 12.37
C LEU A 86 2.18 3.74 11.08
N ALA A 87 3.27 4.50 10.98
CA ALA A 87 4.17 4.41 9.81
C ALA A 87 4.76 3.01 9.67
N ILE A 88 5.24 2.44 10.77
CA ILE A 88 5.81 1.08 10.79
C ILE A 88 4.75 0.04 10.40
N GLN A 89 3.56 0.15 10.97
CA GLN A 89 2.45 -0.75 10.66
C GLN A 89 2.05 -0.66 9.18
N THR A 90 1.91 0.55 8.67
CA THR A 90 1.59 0.79 7.25
C THR A 90 2.66 0.20 6.34
N ALA A 91 3.94 0.44 6.67
CA ALA A 91 5.05 -0.12 5.89
C ALA A 91 5.01 -1.65 5.86
N GLN A 92 4.71 -2.30 6.98
CA GLN A 92 4.60 -3.76 7.04
C GLN A 92 3.46 -4.27 6.14
N GLU A 93 2.32 -3.61 6.16
CA GLU A 93 1.19 -3.99 5.31
C GLU A 93 1.52 -3.82 3.81
N ILE A 94 2.15 -2.70 3.44
CA ILE A 94 2.58 -2.48 2.06
C ILE A 94 3.64 -3.50 1.63
N LYS A 95 4.56 -3.85 2.53
CA LYS A 95 5.59 -4.86 2.24
C LYS A 95 4.99 -6.22 1.88
N TRP A 96 4.05 -6.73 2.68
CA TRP A 96 3.46 -8.02 2.35
C TRP A 96 2.57 -7.93 1.11
N LEU A 97 1.84 -6.83 0.93
CA LEU A 97 0.97 -6.64 -0.23
C LEU A 97 1.78 -6.63 -1.54
N GLY A 98 2.97 -6.03 -1.53
CA GLY A 98 3.86 -5.96 -2.68
C GLY A 98 4.93 -7.04 -2.72
N SER A 99 4.87 -8.05 -1.85
CA SER A 99 5.93 -9.07 -1.71
C SER A 99 6.18 -9.87 -2.98
N GLU A 100 5.15 -10.10 -3.77
CA GLU A 100 5.27 -10.85 -5.02
C GLU A 100 5.71 -9.98 -6.21
N MET A 101 5.83 -8.67 -6.00
CA MET A 101 6.22 -7.70 -7.04
C MET A 101 7.71 -7.37 -7.05
N ASN A 102 8.49 -7.89 -6.12
CA ASN A 102 9.91 -7.57 -5.93
C ASN A 102 10.18 -6.07 -5.73
N ILE A 103 9.25 -5.36 -5.12
CA ILE A 103 9.46 -3.95 -4.77
C ILE A 103 10.00 -3.83 -3.36
N LYS A 104 10.75 -2.77 -3.12
CA LYS A 104 11.30 -2.45 -1.80
C LYS A 104 10.54 -1.29 -1.20
N VAL A 105 10.35 -1.33 0.12
CA VAL A 105 9.68 -0.29 0.90
C VAL A 105 10.62 0.20 1.98
N ALA A 106 10.91 1.49 2.01
CA ALA A 106 11.72 2.11 3.06
C ALA A 106 10.81 2.75 4.11
N THR A 107 11.21 2.65 5.37
CA THR A 107 10.50 3.26 6.50
C THR A 107 11.39 4.33 7.13
N LEU A 108 10.91 5.58 7.13
CA LEU A 108 11.66 6.72 7.65
C LEU A 108 10.91 7.34 8.83
N VAL A 109 11.40 7.06 10.04
CA VAL A 109 10.78 7.54 11.29
C VAL A 109 11.84 8.05 12.25
N GLY A 110 11.47 9.01 13.10
CA GLY A 110 12.36 9.52 14.14
C GLY A 110 12.69 8.47 15.20
N GLY A 111 13.80 8.65 15.91
CA GLY A 111 14.21 7.76 16.99
C GLY A 111 14.82 6.43 16.56
N MET A 112 14.99 6.19 15.26
CA MET A 112 15.69 5.02 14.71
C MET A 112 16.98 5.48 14.05
N ASP A 113 17.91 4.55 13.81
CA ASP A 113 19.23 4.84 13.26
C ASP A 113 19.12 5.48 11.86
N ILE A 114 19.60 6.72 11.75
CA ILE A 114 19.61 7.47 10.49
C ILE A 114 20.43 6.78 9.41
N GLU A 115 21.56 6.18 9.78
CA GLU A 115 22.40 5.51 8.80
C GLU A 115 21.74 4.28 8.18
N ASN A 116 20.99 3.51 8.96
CA ASN A 116 20.20 2.41 8.44
C ASN A 116 19.11 2.89 7.48
N GLN A 117 18.44 3.99 7.82
CA GLN A 117 17.40 4.58 6.96
C GLN A 117 18.01 5.09 5.67
N ARG A 118 19.18 5.71 5.73
CA ARG A 118 19.91 6.18 4.55
C ARG A 118 20.27 5.02 3.63
N ARG A 119 20.72 3.89 4.19
CA ARG A 119 21.02 2.68 3.41
C ARG A 119 19.77 2.12 2.74
N GLU A 120 18.63 2.09 3.44
CA GLU A 120 17.37 1.66 2.83
C GLU A 120 17.01 2.51 1.61
N LEU A 121 17.20 3.83 1.68
CA LEU A 121 16.96 4.73 0.56
C LEU A 121 17.89 4.46 -0.62
N LEU A 122 19.16 4.13 -0.34
CA LEU A 122 20.15 3.84 -1.38
C LEU A 122 19.87 2.50 -2.07
N ASN A 123 19.11 1.61 -1.45
CA ASN A 123 18.75 0.32 -2.04
C ASN A 123 17.65 0.40 -3.11
N GLY A 124 17.20 1.60 -3.46
CA GLY A 124 16.22 1.81 -4.53
C GLY A 124 14.79 1.39 -4.17
N PRO A 125 14.22 1.88 -3.06
CA PRO A 125 12.85 1.54 -2.73
C PRO A 125 11.86 2.17 -3.71
N ALA A 126 10.78 1.45 -4.02
CA ALA A 126 9.68 1.99 -4.81
C ALA A 126 8.79 2.91 -3.98
N LEU A 127 8.64 2.60 -2.71
CA LEU A 127 7.79 3.34 -1.78
C LEU A 127 8.58 3.74 -0.54
N VAL A 128 8.25 4.92 -0.04
CA VAL A 128 8.75 5.41 1.24
C VAL A 128 7.56 5.67 2.15
N VAL A 129 7.60 5.13 3.36
CA VAL A 129 6.60 5.38 4.40
C VAL A 129 7.31 6.08 5.55
N GLY A 130 6.79 7.21 5.99
CA GLY A 130 7.46 7.94 7.06
C GLY A 130 6.55 8.86 7.84
N THR A 131 7.15 9.53 8.81
CA THR A 131 6.50 10.57 9.59
C THR A 131 7.02 11.95 9.14
N PRO A 132 6.21 13.02 9.28
CA PRO A 132 6.63 14.35 8.82
C PRO A 132 7.84 14.94 9.54
N GLY A 133 8.08 14.54 10.76
CA GLY A 133 9.27 14.99 11.54
C GLY A 133 10.53 14.29 11.11
#